data_3979bc8812dc8b96c342a5b82af22123
#
_entry.id   3979bc8812dc8b96c342a5b82af22123
#
_cell.length_a   1.000
_cell.length_b   1.000
_cell.length_c   1.000
_cell.angle_alpha   90.00
_cell.angle_beta   90.00
_cell.angle_gamma   90.00
#
_symmetry.space_group_name_H-M   'P 1'
#
loop_
_entity.id
_entity.type
_entity.pdbx_description
1 polymer ?
#
loop_
_entity_poly.entity_id
_entity_poly.type
_entity_poly.pdbx_seq_one_letter_code
_entity_poly.pdbx_strand_id
1 'polypeptide(L)'
;LLKKYGAVVTGGVHIRMPDSVADVKTLIKPEKENRQIVAAAGEKVRRTAERIKQGKMPRQGLGVFSHLLGLFGQRLYFWNAAQKYKNALKIDTKKCMGCGQCAACCPRENLFMNGKIPHQKGNCTMCYRCISACPAQAITLIGKEVVEQICIEKFL
;
A
#
# COMPACT_ATOMS: atom_id res chain seq x y z
N LEU A 1 10.56 -12.70 10.71
CA LEU A 1 9.53 -12.17 11.59
C LEU A 1 8.51 -13.25 11.96
N LEU A 2 7.86 -13.88 10.98
CA LEU A 2 6.82 -14.91 11.20
C LEU A 2 7.31 -16.10 12.03
N LYS A 3 8.54 -16.57 11.79
CA LYS A 3 9.16 -17.66 12.58
C LYS A 3 9.26 -17.33 14.08
N LYS A 4 9.42 -16.06 14.44
CA LYS A 4 9.44 -15.60 15.85
C LYS A 4 8.10 -15.86 16.56
N TYR A 5 7.01 -15.97 15.81
CA TYR A 5 5.66 -16.26 16.32
C TYR A 5 5.23 -17.71 16.06
N GLY A 6 6.20 -18.63 15.85
CA GLY A 6 5.90 -20.05 15.64
C GLY A 6 5.37 -20.41 14.25
N ALA A 7 5.30 -19.46 13.32
CA ALA A 7 4.79 -19.73 11.98
C ALA A 7 5.81 -20.48 11.13
N VAL A 8 5.36 -21.49 10.39
CA VAL A 8 6.14 -22.23 9.39
C VAL A 8 5.84 -21.69 8.00
N VAL A 9 6.86 -21.16 7.32
CA VAL A 9 6.71 -20.67 5.94
C VAL A 9 6.78 -21.85 4.98
N THR A 10 5.64 -22.26 4.42
CA THR A 10 5.52 -23.39 3.50
C THR A 10 5.71 -23.00 2.04
N GLY A 11 5.47 -21.75 1.68
CA GLY A 11 5.61 -21.26 0.30
C GLY A 11 5.60 -19.74 0.21
N GLY A 12 5.83 -19.22 -0.99
CA GLY A 12 5.79 -17.79 -1.30
C GLY A 12 5.49 -17.53 -2.77
N VAL A 13 4.74 -16.48 -3.06
CA VAL A 13 4.44 -16.02 -4.41
C VAL A 13 4.46 -14.50 -4.45
N HIS A 14 5.02 -13.93 -5.52
CA HIS A 14 5.00 -12.50 -5.77
C HIS A 14 3.84 -12.17 -6.70
N ILE A 15 2.91 -11.34 -6.25
CA ILE A 15 1.81 -10.81 -7.07
C ILE A 15 2.13 -9.33 -7.34
N ARG A 16 2.24 -8.96 -8.61
CA ARG A 16 2.41 -7.56 -9.01
C ARG A 16 1.04 -6.90 -9.06
N MET A 17 0.94 -5.73 -8.43
CA MET A 17 -0.25 -4.89 -8.43
C MET A 17 0.11 -3.47 -8.88
N PRO A 18 -0.86 -2.63 -9.27
CA PRO A 18 -0.65 -1.20 -9.45
C PRO A 18 -0.03 -0.56 -8.21
N ASP A 19 0.77 0.49 -8.41
CA ASP A 19 1.35 1.25 -7.30
C ASP A 19 0.23 2.02 -6.57
N SER A 20 0.29 2.09 -5.24
CA SER A 20 -0.69 2.80 -4.41
C SER A 20 -0.33 4.28 -4.17
N VAL A 21 0.83 4.73 -4.66
CA VAL A 21 1.32 6.11 -4.44
C VAL A 21 0.58 7.07 -5.36
N ALA A 22 -0.49 7.69 -4.85
CA ALA A 22 -1.45 8.49 -5.61
C ALA A 22 -1.01 9.94 -5.90
N ASP A 23 0.06 10.42 -5.26
CA ASP A 23 0.53 11.81 -5.31
C ASP A 23 1.92 11.98 -5.96
N VAL A 24 2.43 10.96 -6.64
CA VAL A 24 3.70 11.00 -7.37
C VAL A 24 3.49 10.56 -8.83
N LYS A 25 3.46 11.53 -9.74
CA LYS A 25 3.13 11.33 -11.16
C LYS A 25 3.97 10.24 -11.85
N THR A 26 5.26 10.15 -11.53
CA THR A 26 6.17 9.18 -12.14
C THR A 26 5.90 7.72 -11.76
N LEU A 27 5.15 7.47 -10.69
CA LEU A 27 4.76 6.15 -10.21
C LEU A 27 3.39 5.71 -10.71
N ILE A 28 2.61 6.65 -11.24
CA ILE A 28 1.27 6.37 -11.76
C ILE A 28 1.37 5.89 -13.19
N LYS A 29 0.79 4.73 -13.45
CA LYS A 29 0.73 4.11 -14.77
C LYS A 29 -0.61 4.39 -15.44
N PRO A 30 -0.67 4.42 -16.79
CA PRO A 30 -1.94 4.53 -17.50
C PRO A 30 -2.94 3.46 -17.07
N GLU A 31 -4.23 3.80 -17.04
CA GLU A 31 -5.30 2.89 -16.64
C GLU A 31 -5.26 1.56 -17.40
N LYS A 32 -5.03 1.61 -18.73
CA LYS A 32 -4.89 0.41 -19.56
C LYS A 32 -3.80 -0.54 -19.04
N GLU A 33 -2.65 0.01 -18.64
CA GLU A 33 -1.55 -0.80 -18.11
C GLU A 33 -1.92 -1.38 -16.73
N ASN A 34 -2.57 -0.58 -15.89
CA ASN A 34 -3.03 -1.05 -14.58
C ASN A 34 -4.07 -2.17 -14.71
N ARG A 35 -5.02 -2.09 -15.65
CA ARG A 35 -5.98 -3.17 -15.95
C ARG A 35 -5.25 -4.46 -16.38
N GLN A 36 -4.23 -4.36 -17.22
CA GLN A 36 -3.42 -5.52 -17.61
C GLN A 36 -2.68 -6.14 -16.43
N ILE A 37 -2.12 -5.32 -15.54
CA ILE A 37 -1.45 -5.78 -14.32
C ILE A 37 -2.43 -6.54 -13.43
N VAL A 38 -3.63 -6.00 -13.21
CA VAL A 38 -4.66 -6.63 -12.38
C VAL A 38 -5.14 -7.94 -12.98
N ALA A 39 -5.41 -7.98 -14.28
CA ALA A 39 -5.81 -9.20 -14.98
C ALA A 39 -4.73 -10.30 -14.87
N ALA A 40 -3.47 -9.95 -15.10
CA ALA A 40 -2.34 -10.87 -14.94
C ALA A 40 -2.16 -11.34 -13.49
N ALA A 41 -2.41 -10.47 -12.52
CA ALA A 41 -2.40 -10.82 -11.10
C ALA A 41 -3.48 -11.85 -10.76
N GLY A 42 -4.71 -11.63 -11.23
CA GLY A 42 -5.84 -12.56 -11.04
C GLY A 42 -5.54 -13.96 -11.61
N GLU A 43 -5.02 -14.01 -12.84
CA GLU A 43 -4.63 -15.27 -13.48
C GLU A 43 -3.52 -15.98 -12.69
N LYS A 44 -2.51 -15.22 -12.23
CA LYS A 44 -1.43 -15.79 -11.40
C LYS A 44 -1.95 -16.32 -10.06
N VAL A 45 -2.88 -15.63 -9.42
CA VAL A 45 -3.53 -16.10 -8.18
C VAL A 45 -4.27 -17.40 -8.43
N ARG A 46 -5.07 -17.50 -9.49
CA ARG A 46 -5.82 -18.71 -9.86
C ARG A 46 -4.89 -19.91 -10.06
N ARG A 47 -3.87 -19.76 -10.93
CA ARG A 47 -2.89 -20.83 -11.17
C ARG A 47 -2.13 -21.24 -9.91
N THR A 48 -1.84 -20.27 -9.04
CA THR A 48 -1.17 -20.56 -7.76
C THR A 48 -2.07 -21.36 -6.83
N ALA A 49 -3.35 -21.01 -6.74
CA ALA A 49 -4.33 -21.75 -5.94
C ALA A 49 -4.49 -23.19 -6.42
N GLU A 50 -4.54 -23.41 -7.74
CA GLU A 50 -4.60 -24.75 -8.33
C GLU A 50 -3.34 -25.61 -7.99
N ARG A 51 -2.16 -24.99 -8.07
CA ARG A 51 -0.91 -25.68 -7.68
C ARG A 51 -0.88 -26.04 -6.20
N ILE A 52 -1.35 -25.14 -5.34
CA ILE A 52 -1.44 -25.41 -3.89
C ILE A 52 -2.40 -26.56 -3.62
N LYS A 53 -3.56 -26.62 -4.30
CA LYS A 53 -4.50 -27.77 -4.19
C LYS A 53 -3.86 -29.10 -4.60
N GLN A 54 -2.90 -29.06 -5.54
CA GLN A 54 -2.12 -30.26 -5.95
C GLN A 54 -0.93 -30.55 -5.03
N GLY A 55 -0.79 -29.89 -3.89
CA GLY A 55 0.34 -30.04 -2.98
C GLY A 55 1.65 -29.38 -3.45
N LYS A 56 1.63 -28.65 -4.58
CA LYS A 56 2.82 -27.99 -5.17
C LYS A 56 2.94 -26.56 -4.65
N MET A 57 3.71 -26.37 -3.58
CA MET A 57 3.91 -25.05 -3.00
C MET A 57 4.86 -24.18 -3.84
N PRO A 58 4.47 -22.98 -4.28
CA PRO A 58 5.38 -22.03 -4.94
C PRO A 58 6.46 -21.57 -3.97
N ARG A 59 7.68 -21.34 -4.46
CA ARG A 59 8.83 -20.95 -3.62
C ARG A 59 9.47 -19.62 -4.06
N GLN A 60 8.70 -18.72 -4.64
CA GLN A 60 9.19 -17.40 -5.04
C GLN A 60 9.53 -16.55 -3.81
N GLY A 61 10.66 -15.87 -3.85
CA GLY A 61 11.09 -14.97 -2.76
C GLY A 61 11.66 -15.66 -1.52
N LEU A 62 11.82 -17.00 -1.52
CA LEU A 62 12.37 -17.76 -0.39
C LEU A 62 13.86 -18.10 -0.53
N GLY A 63 14.51 -17.67 -1.61
CA GLY A 63 15.95 -17.87 -1.81
C GLY A 63 16.81 -16.91 -0.98
N VAL A 64 18.08 -17.28 -0.76
CA VAL A 64 19.05 -16.48 0.01
C VAL A 64 19.18 -15.06 -0.56
N PHE A 65 19.27 -14.92 -1.88
CA PHE A 65 19.36 -13.61 -2.53
C PHE A 65 18.11 -12.75 -2.26
N SER A 66 16.91 -13.32 -2.29
CA SER A 66 15.67 -12.60 -1.93
C SER A 66 15.65 -12.16 -0.48
N HIS A 67 16.23 -12.94 0.44
CA HIS A 67 16.37 -12.56 1.84
C HIS A 67 17.34 -11.40 2.03
N LEU A 68 18.49 -11.39 1.32
CA LEU A 68 19.45 -10.28 1.35
C LEU A 68 18.83 -9.01 0.78
N LEU A 69 18.18 -9.06 -0.39
CA LEU A 69 17.46 -7.92 -0.95
C LEU A 69 16.34 -7.43 -0.02
N GLY A 70 15.60 -8.34 0.62
CA GLY A 70 14.58 -8.01 1.60
C GLY A 70 15.15 -7.34 2.85
N LEU A 71 16.35 -7.74 3.30
CA LEU A 71 17.01 -7.13 4.44
C LEU A 71 17.45 -5.69 4.12
N PHE A 72 18.21 -5.50 3.06
CA PHE A 72 18.80 -4.19 2.73
C PHE A 72 17.77 -3.25 2.09
N GLY A 73 16.99 -3.71 1.11
CA GLY A 73 16.00 -2.89 0.43
C GLY A 73 14.76 -2.63 1.30
N GLN A 74 14.08 -3.69 1.74
CA GLN A 74 12.82 -3.56 2.44
C GLN A 74 12.97 -3.14 3.92
N ARG A 75 13.88 -3.75 4.68
CA ARG A 75 13.99 -3.45 6.10
C ARG A 75 14.71 -2.15 6.38
N LEU A 76 15.91 -1.95 5.83
CA LEU A 76 16.71 -0.77 6.16
C LEU A 76 16.19 0.48 5.45
N TYR A 77 15.97 0.39 4.15
CA TYR A 77 15.51 1.54 3.37
C TYR A 77 14.10 1.99 3.77
N PHE A 78 13.12 1.07 3.79
CA PHE A 78 11.74 1.44 4.16
C PHE A 78 11.56 1.75 5.64
N TRP A 79 12.38 1.19 6.53
CA TRP A 79 12.37 1.62 7.92
C TRP A 79 12.74 3.10 8.05
N ASN A 80 13.81 3.54 7.40
CA ASN A 80 14.22 4.94 7.38
C ASN A 80 13.16 5.83 6.71
N ALA A 81 12.62 5.41 5.56
CA ALA A 81 11.55 6.14 4.90
C ALA A 81 10.31 6.27 5.79
N ALA A 82 9.88 5.20 6.45
CA ALA A 82 8.75 5.23 7.36
C ALA A 82 8.97 6.21 8.54
N GLN A 83 10.18 6.27 9.10
CA GLN A 83 10.49 7.25 10.15
C GLN A 83 10.40 8.69 9.64
N LYS A 84 10.89 8.94 8.42
CA LYS A 84 10.82 10.26 7.77
C LYS A 84 9.38 10.71 7.54
N TYR A 85 8.50 9.79 7.11
CA TYR A 85 7.14 10.12 6.68
C TYR A 85 6.06 9.88 7.74
N LYS A 86 6.40 9.42 8.94
CA LYS A 86 5.42 9.10 10.01
C LYS A 86 4.50 10.27 10.41
N ASN A 87 4.99 11.53 10.26
CA ASN A 87 4.27 12.78 10.54
C ASN A 87 4.13 13.68 9.31
N ALA A 88 4.33 13.15 8.11
CA ALA A 88 4.47 13.97 6.91
C ALA A 88 3.17 14.10 6.08
N LEU A 89 2.05 13.57 6.55
CA LEU A 89 0.76 13.78 5.89
C LEU A 89 0.43 15.29 5.87
N LYS A 90 0.12 15.79 4.69
CA LYS A 90 -0.30 17.17 4.46
C LYS A 90 -1.81 17.16 4.23
N ILE A 91 -2.54 17.92 5.01
CA ILE A 91 -4.00 18.00 4.95
C ILE A 91 -4.36 19.42 4.54
N ASP A 92 -4.94 19.56 3.35
CA ASP A 92 -5.47 20.82 2.87
C ASP A 92 -6.84 21.08 3.49
N THR A 93 -6.87 21.92 4.52
CA THR A 93 -8.09 22.26 5.26
C THR A 93 -9.12 23.04 4.43
N LYS A 94 -8.70 23.68 3.33
CA LYS A 94 -9.61 24.39 2.41
C LYS A 94 -10.37 23.40 1.52
N LYS A 95 -9.74 22.28 1.14
CA LYS A 95 -10.38 21.21 0.37
C LYS A 95 -11.14 20.22 1.26
N CYS A 96 -10.74 20.07 2.51
CA CYS A 96 -11.31 19.08 3.41
C CYS A 96 -12.77 19.41 3.76
N MET A 97 -13.68 18.46 3.46
CA MET A 97 -15.11 18.57 3.81
C MET A 97 -15.46 18.02 5.20
N GLY A 98 -14.49 17.50 5.95
CA GLY A 98 -14.68 16.99 7.31
C GLY A 98 -15.44 15.68 7.41
N CYS A 99 -15.46 14.83 6.36
CA CYS A 99 -16.26 13.59 6.31
C CYS A 99 -15.75 12.46 7.23
N GLY A 100 -14.54 12.55 7.79
CA GLY A 100 -13.97 11.56 8.70
C GLY A 100 -13.49 10.24 8.06
N GLN A 101 -13.69 10.03 6.76
CA GLN A 101 -13.36 8.77 6.09
C GLN A 101 -11.88 8.39 6.21
N CYS A 102 -10.98 9.36 6.19
CA CYS A 102 -9.55 9.15 6.36
C CYS A 102 -9.18 8.61 7.75
N ALA A 103 -9.88 9.03 8.80
CA ALA A 103 -9.70 8.51 10.16
C ALA A 103 -10.27 7.09 10.26
N ALA A 104 -11.48 6.86 9.74
CA ALA A 104 -12.13 5.56 9.76
C ALA A 104 -11.37 4.46 8.99
N CYS A 105 -10.75 4.80 7.85
CA CYS A 105 -10.01 3.82 7.04
C CYS A 105 -8.55 3.60 7.45
N CYS A 106 -8.02 4.34 8.44
CA CYS A 106 -6.61 4.26 8.80
C CYS A 106 -6.28 3.00 9.63
N PRO A 107 -5.53 2.01 9.10
CA PRO A 107 -5.26 0.75 9.81
C PRO A 107 -4.31 0.93 11.01
N ARG A 108 -3.70 2.11 11.15
CA ARG A 108 -2.81 2.45 12.27
C ARG A 108 -3.42 3.48 13.21
N GLU A 109 -4.69 3.83 13.01
CA GLU A 109 -5.37 4.87 13.78
C GLU A 109 -4.56 6.17 13.89
N ASN A 110 -3.75 6.44 12.83
CA ASN A 110 -2.88 7.60 12.80
C ASN A 110 -3.66 8.90 12.66
N LEU A 111 -4.85 8.85 12.07
CA LEU A 111 -5.71 10.01 11.86
C LEU A 111 -6.88 9.96 12.85
N PHE A 112 -7.18 11.12 13.43
CA PHE A 112 -8.35 11.33 14.27
C PHE A 112 -8.99 12.67 13.94
N MET A 113 -10.29 12.81 14.17
CA MET A 113 -11.03 14.03 13.91
C MET A 113 -11.01 14.95 15.15
N ASN A 114 -10.68 16.21 14.95
CA ASN A 114 -10.93 17.29 15.92
C ASN A 114 -11.91 18.25 15.28
N GLY A 115 -13.18 18.16 15.66
CA GLY A 115 -14.27 18.79 14.92
C GLY A 115 -14.33 18.24 13.48
N LYS A 116 -14.23 19.15 12.50
CA LYS A 116 -14.25 18.80 11.06
C LYS A 116 -12.86 18.62 10.44
N ILE A 117 -11.79 18.74 11.22
CA ILE A 117 -10.43 18.71 10.71
C ILE A 117 -9.73 17.41 11.17
N PRO A 118 -9.15 16.62 10.26
CA PRO A 118 -8.35 15.46 10.64
C PRO A 118 -6.94 15.88 11.11
N HIS A 119 -6.47 15.26 12.19
CA HIS A 119 -5.14 15.43 12.77
C HIS A 119 -4.39 14.10 12.78
N GLN A 120 -3.05 14.13 12.79
CA GLN A 120 -2.22 12.93 12.80
C GLN A 120 -1.49 12.73 14.14
N LYS A 121 -1.31 11.44 14.52
CA LYS A 121 -0.64 11.02 15.76
C LYS A 121 0.83 10.65 15.57
N GLY A 122 1.37 10.65 14.34
CA GLY A 122 2.75 10.25 14.08
C GLY A 122 2.98 8.76 13.87
N ASN A 123 1.96 8.01 13.51
CA ASN A 123 2.00 6.57 13.29
C ASN A 123 1.80 6.17 11.82
N CYS A 124 2.03 7.08 10.87
CA CYS A 124 1.83 6.81 9.45
C CYS A 124 2.81 5.74 8.94
N THR A 125 2.31 4.75 8.23
CA THR A 125 3.07 3.67 7.60
C THR A 125 3.10 3.79 6.07
N MET A 126 2.80 4.95 5.52
CA MET A 126 2.81 5.23 4.08
C MET A 126 1.92 4.30 3.24
N CYS A 127 0.81 3.82 3.79
CA CYS A 127 -0.08 2.87 3.09
C CYS A 127 -1.02 3.52 2.06
N TYR A 128 -1.07 4.84 1.97
CA TYR A 128 -1.88 5.64 1.04
C TYR A 128 -3.40 5.44 1.10
N ARG A 129 -3.92 4.60 1.98
CA ARG A 129 -5.36 4.30 2.07
C ARG A 129 -6.21 5.55 2.28
N CYS A 130 -5.82 6.43 3.22
CA CYS A 130 -6.55 7.68 3.48
C CYS A 130 -6.51 8.66 2.31
N ILE A 131 -5.43 8.67 1.51
CA ILE A 131 -5.29 9.50 0.32
C ILE A 131 -6.21 8.99 -0.79
N SER A 132 -6.18 7.68 -1.05
CA SER A 132 -7.03 7.04 -2.07
C SER A 132 -8.53 7.07 -1.71
N ALA A 133 -8.87 7.07 -0.42
CA ALA A 133 -10.26 7.13 0.04
C ALA A 133 -10.82 8.56 0.21
N CYS A 134 -10.01 9.61 0.08
CA CYS A 134 -10.46 10.97 0.32
C CYS A 134 -11.26 11.52 -0.87
N PRO A 135 -12.59 11.75 -0.75
CA PRO A 135 -13.40 12.22 -1.87
C PRO A 135 -13.02 13.65 -2.32
N ALA A 136 -12.52 14.47 -1.40
CA ALA A 136 -12.06 15.83 -1.68
C ALA A 136 -10.59 15.92 -2.13
N GLN A 137 -9.86 14.78 -2.20
CA GLN A 137 -8.43 14.74 -2.52
C GLN A 137 -7.58 15.73 -1.69
N ALA A 138 -7.98 15.93 -0.43
CA ALA A 138 -7.41 16.93 0.48
C ALA A 138 -6.14 16.44 1.21
N ILE A 139 -5.68 15.20 0.98
CA ILE A 139 -4.56 14.60 1.72
C ILE A 139 -3.47 14.18 0.74
N THR A 140 -2.21 14.56 1.03
CA THR A 140 -1.02 14.12 0.31
C THR A 140 0.08 13.71 1.29
N LEU A 141 1.10 13.00 0.82
CA LEU A 141 2.23 12.55 1.65
C LEU A 141 3.58 12.96 1.05
N ILE A 142 3.91 12.47 -0.12
CA ILE A 142 5.18 12.74 -0.82
C ILE A 142 5.00 13.94 -1.76
N GLY A 143 3.98 13.90 -2.60
CA GLY A 143 3.67 14.91 -3.59
C GLY A 143 3.04 16.19 -3.01
N LYS A 144 2.69 17.09 -3.92
CA LYS A 144 2.00 18.36 -3.59
C LYS A 144 0.49 18.28 -3.79
N GLU A 145 0.05 17.39 -4.69
CA GLU A 145 -1.35 17.17 -5.05
C GLU A 145 -1.60 15.68 -5.34
N VAL A 146 -2.85 15.26 -5.22
CA VAL A 146 -3.27 13.92 -5.65
C VAL A 146 -3.37 13.93 -7.17
N VAL A 147 -2.56 13.12 -7.82
CA VAL A 147 -2.56 12.98 -9.30
C VAL A 147 -3.66 12.02 -9.72
N GLU A 148 -3.73 10.85 -9.07
CA GLU A 148 -4.76 9.87 -9.32
C GLU A 148 -4.97 8.98 -8.10
N GLN A 149 -6.22 8.81 -7.69
CA GLN A 149 -6.56 7.88 -6.62
C GLN A 149 -6.62 6.46 -7.18
N ILE A 150 -5.90 5.57 -6.52
CA ILE A 150 -5.78 4.16 -6.92
C ILE A 150 -6.69 3.32 -6.03
N CYS A 151 -7.74 2.75 -6.60
CA CYS A 151 -8.58 1.74 -5.99
C CYS A 151 -8.80 0.59 -6.98
N ILE A 152 -8.91 -0.62 -6.46
CA ILE A 152 -8.95 -1.83 -7.30
C ILE A 152 -10.19 -1.88 -8.19
N GLU A 153 -11.30 -1.30 -7.73
CA GLU A 153 -12.59 -1.26 -8.42
C GLU A 153 -12.49 -0.55 -9.78
N LYS A 154 -11.54 0.36 -9.95
CA LYS A 154 -11.29 1.03 -11.23
C LYS A 154 -10.73 0.09 -12.30
N PHE A 155 -10.11 -1.03 -11.90
CA PHE A 155 -9.33 -1.90 -12.78
C PHE A 155 -9.96 -3.28 -12.97
N LEU A 156 -11.05 -3.56 -12.26
CA LEU A 156 -11.90 -4.73 -12.46
C LEU A 156 -12.92 -4.46 -13.55
#